data_0148c9e2131d7fc82c438014cf4b99f4
#
_entry.id   0148c9e2131d7fc82c438014cf4b99f4
#
_cell.length_a   1.000
_cell.length_b   1.000
_cell.length_c   1.000
_cell.angle_alpha   90.00
_cell.angle_beta   90.00
_cell.angle_gamma   90.00
#
_symmetry.space_group_name_H-M   'P 1'
#
loop_
_entity.id
_entity.type
_entity.pdbx_description
1 polymer ?
#
loop_
_entity_poly.entity_id
_entity_poly.type
_entity_poly.pdbx_seq_one_letter_code
_entity_poly.pdbx_strand_id
1 'polypeptide(L)'
;FVLGSTDSYWTRDYGPWWVVDGDRNMSVVDFTYNRPRPNDNDAPLKISNHLNVPYFSADLIHCGGNYMTDGLGISASTDLVFEENDIANDQVLTLMEDYYGIETYHVVPDPNNTYIDHIDCWGKYLSPTKILIREVPNSHPQYDEIEEISNYFSNSTTKWNEPWELYRVWTPSNQPYTNSLILNNKVLVPITGSSWDEEALAVYSDAMPGYEVIGFSGSWESTDALHCRIKGVPDLEMLQIFHNPLNDSIPP
;
A
#
# COMPACT_ATOMS: atom_id res chain seq x y z
N PHE A 1 -21.25 -12.52 -6.41
CA PHE A 1 -21.31 -11.29 -5.62
C PHE A 1 -21.64 -11.64 -4.17
N VAL A 2 -20.92 -11.05 -3.24
CA VAL A 2 -21.22 -11.08 -1.81
C VAL A 2 -21.73 -9.69 -1.45
N LEU A 3 -22.90 -9.64 -0.83
CA LEU A 3 -23.50 -8.38 -0.41
C LEU A 3 -23.27 -8.19 1.10
N GLY A 4 -22.81 -7.02 1.48
CA GLY A 4 -22.61 -6.60 2.86
C GLY A 4 -22.88 -5.10 3.03
N SER A 5 -23.24 -4.69 4.25
CA SER A 5 -23.36 -3.28 4.57
C SER A 5 -21.98 -2.69 4.82
N THR A 6 -21.68 -1.56 4.17
CA THR A 6 -20.53 -0.70 4.40
C THR A 6 -20.99 0.73 4.59
N ASP A 7 -20.18 1.56 5.24
CA ASP A 7 -20.46 2.99 5.43
C ASP A 7 -19.80 3.83 4.34
N SER A 8 -18.79 3.28 3.65
CA SER A 8 -18.09 3.94 2.56
C SER A 8 -17.66 2.96 1.47
N TYR A 9 -17.07 3.51 0.40
CA TYR A 9 -16.50 2.74 -0.72
C TYR A 9 -14.96 2.66 -0.67
N TRP A 10 -14.34 3.19 0.36
CA TRP A 10 -12.88 3.16 0.52
C TRP A 10 -12.43 1.81 1.09
N THR A 11 -12.60 0.76 0.30
CA THR A 11 -12.31 -0.62 0.73
C THR A 11 -10.83 -0.86 1.02
N ARG A 12 -9.94 -0.03 0.50
CA ARG A 12 -8.52 -0.06 0.83
C ARG A 12 -8.29 0.22 2.30
N ASP A 13 -9.03 1.18 2.85
CA ASP A 13 -8.76 1.72 4.16
C ASP A 13 -9.12 0.76 5.29
N TYR A 14 -10.20 0.02 5.15
CA TYR A 14 -10.68 -0.89 6.20
C TYR A 14 -10.37 -2.37 5.94
N GLY A 15 -9.72 -2.72 4.86
CA GLY A 15 -9.23 -4.08 4.67
C GLY A 15 -10.16 -5.03 3.95
N PRO A 16 -9.99 -6.35 4.09
CA PRO A 16 -9.16 -7.09 5.05
C PRO A 16 -7.66 -7.08 4.73
N TRP A 17 -6.83 -7.36 5.74
CA TRP A 17 -5.40 -7.58 5.59
C TRP A 17 -5.10 -9.06 5.59
N TRP A 18 -4.41 -9.49 4.56
CA TRP A 18 -4.10 -10.90 4.35
C TRP A 18 -2.68 -11.19 4.84
N VAL A 19 -2.55 -12.21 5.68
CA VAL A 19 -1.26 -12.73 6.13
C VAL A 19 -1.19 -14.22 5.84
N VAL A 20 0.02 -14.71 5.63
CA VAL A 20 0.30 -16.13 5.43
C VAL A 20 1.27 -16.57 6.52
N ASP A 21 0.89 -17.57 7.30
CA ASP A 21 1.73 -18.11 8.38
C ASP A 21 2.84 -19.04 7.85
N GLY A 22 3.71 -19.50 8.75
CA GLY A 22 4.80 -20.42 8.42
C GLY A 22 4.35 -21.78 7.89
N ASP A 23 3.10 -22.19 8.15
CA ASP A 23 2.47 -23.39 7.63
C ASP A 23 1.71 -23.15 6.32
N ARG A 24 1.79 -21.92 5.80
CA ARG A 24 1.13 -21.43 4.56
C ARG A 24 -0.38 -21.36 4.64
N ASN A 25 -0.92 -21.22 5.82
CA ASN A 25 -2.33 -20.91 5.98
C ASN A 25 -2.55 -19.42 5.83
N MET A 26 -3.53 -19.06 5.01
CA MET A 26 -3.94 -17.67 4.89
C MET A 26 -4.91 -17.30 6.02
N SER A 27 -4.70 -16.13 6.57
CA SER A 27 -5.55 -15.53 7.60
C SER A 27 -5.84 -14.08 7.31
N VAL A 28 -6.86 -13.55 7.93
CA VAL A 28 -7.13 -12.11 8.01
C VAL A 28 -6.58 -11.61 9.34
N VAL A 29 -5.73 -10.60 9.30
CA VAL A 29 -5.41 -9.75 10.44
C VAL A 29 -6.11 -8.42 10.24
N ASP A 30 -6.77 -7.96 11.29
CA ASP A 30 -7.55 -6.73 11.29
C ASP A 30 -7.01 -5.74 12.32
N PHE A 31 -7.23 -4.47 12.06
CA PHE A 31 -7.00 -3.37 12.97
C PHE A 31 -8.27 -2.54 13.13
N THR A 32 -8.35 -1.73 14.13
CA THR A 32 -9.46 -0.77 14.28
C THR A 32 -9.32 0.31 13.20
N TYR A 33 -10.32 0.44 12.34
CA TYR A 33 -10.34 1.49 11.32
C TYR A 33 -10.42 2.88 11.97
N ASN A 34 -9.56 3.79 11.56
CA ASN A 34 -9.39 5.12 12.14
C ASN A 34 -10.50 6.13 11.83
N ARG A 35 -11.68 5.67 11.41
CA ARG A 35 -12.86 6.51 11.12
C ARG A 35 -14.07 5.97 11.86
N PRO A 36 -15.03 6.84 12.24
CA PRO A 36 -16.26 6.43 12.93
C PRO A 36 -17.27 5.76 11.97
N ARG A 37 -16.87 4.61 11.41
CA ARG A 37 -17.60 3.83 10.39
C ARG A 37 -17.67 2.37 10.80
N PRO A 38 -18.63 2.01 11.66
CA PRO A 38 -18.70 0.67 12.25
C PRO A 38 -18.93 -0.45 11.22
N ASN A 39 -19.71 -0.19 10.15
CA ASN A 39 -19.93 -1.22 9.13
C ASN A 39 -18.68 -1.49 8.29
N ASP A 40 -17.85 -0.47 8.06
CA ASP A 40 -16.55 -0.59 7.40
C ASP A 40 -15.59 -1.36 8.31
N ASN A 41 -15.52 -0.98 9.59
CA ASN A 41 -14.66 -1.65 10.58
C ASN A 41 -14.99 -3.13 10.76
N ASP A 42 -16.26 -3.53 10.59
CA ASP A 42 -16.68 -4.94 10.66
C ASP A 42 -16.43 -5.73 9.36
N ALA A 43 -16.05 -5.09 8.27
CA ALA A 43 -15.96 -5.75 6.97
C ALA A 43 -14.89 -6.88 6.94
N PRO A 44 -13.69 -6.74 7.53
CA PRO A 44 -12.69 -7.80 7.55
C PRO A 44 -13.20 -9.09 8.21
N LEU A 45 -13.88 -8.97 9.36
CA LEU A 45 -14.49 -10.12 10.05
C LEU A 45 -15.58 -10.79 9.19
N LYS A 46 -16.44 -10.00 8.52
CA LYS A 46 -17.47 -10.55 7.63
C LYS A 46 -16.87 -11.30 6.45
N ILE A 47 -15.77 -10.79 5.89
CA ILE A 47 -15.07 -11.43 4.76
C ILE A 47 -14.36 -12.71 5.22
N SER A 48 -13.67 -12.70 6.36
CA SER A 48 -13.01 -13.90 6.89
C SER A 48 -14.02 -15.03 7.14
N ASN A 49 -15.16 -14.71 7.72
CA ASN A 49 -16.25 -15.66 7.93
C ASN A 49 -16.80 -16.22 6.60
N HIS A 50 -17.00 -15.35 5.60
CA HIS A 50 -17.49 -15.76 4.29
C HIS A 50 -16.53 -16.72 3.57
N LEU A 51 -15.23 -16.45 3.67
CA LEU A 51 -14.18 -17.25 3.04
C LEU A 51 -13.74 -18.45 3.91
N ASN A 52 -14.24 -18.53 5.16
CA ASN A 52 -13.87 -19.54 6.14
C ASN A 52 -12.35 -19.60 6.38
N VAL A 53 -11.74 -18.42 6.57
CA VAL A 53 -10.33 -18.29 6.94
C VAL A 53 -10.20 -17.76 8.38
N PRO A 54 -9.11 -18.06 9.10
CA PRO A 54 -8.88 -17.53 10.44
C PRO A 54 -8.87 -16.00 10.47
N TYR A 55 -9.31 -15.43 11.59
CA TYR A 55 -9.35 -13.99 11.83
C TYR A 55 -8.64 -13.67 13.14
N PHE A 56 -7.79 -12.66 13.10
CA PHE A 56 -7.07 -12.11 14.24
C PHE A 56 -7.25 -10.59 14.26
N SER A 57 -7.49 -10.03 15.45
CA SER A 57 -7.60 -8.58 15.63
C SER A 57 -6.36 -8.08 16.37
N ALA A 58 -5.60 -7.20 15.76
CA ALA A 58 -4.53 -6.45 16.41
C ALA A 58 -5.14 -5.27 17.18
N ASP A 59 -4.63 -5.00 18.39
CA ASP A 59 -5.01 -3.82 19.19
C ASP A 59 -4.25 -2.58 18.66
N LEU A 60 -4.59 -2.21 17.43
CA LEU A 60 -3.95 -1.14 16.66
C LEU A 60 -5.02 -0.34 15.93
N ILE A 61 -4.94 0.98 15.97
CA ILE A 61 -5.72 1.88 15.11
C ILE A 61 -4.89 2.13 13.85
N HIS A 62 -5.48 1.91 12.68
CA HIS A 62 -4.76 2.11 11.42
C HIS A 62 -5.73 2.36 10.24
N CYS A 63 -5.13 2.62 9.08
CA CYS A 63 -5.83 2.79 7.82
C CYS A 63 -5.01 2.19 6.67
N GLY A 64 -5.66 1.43 5.81
CA GLY A 64 -4.95 0.71 4.76
C GLY A 64 -4.42 1.56 3.61
N GLY A 65 -4.94 2.76 3.42
CA GLY A 65 -4.34 3.75 2.52
C GLY A 65 -3.00 4.26 3.05
N ASN A 66 -2.83 4.21 4.37
CA ASN A 66 -1.58 4.53 5.05
C ASN A 66 -0.70 3.31 5.32
N TYR A 67 -0.81 2.26 4.53
CA TYR A 67 0.00 1.05 4.71
C TYR A 67 0.43 0.47 3.36
N MET A 68 1.72 0.41 3.12
CA MET A 68 2.29 -0.33 2.00
C MET A 68 3.26 -1.39 2.49
N THR A 69 3.32 -2.53 1.81
CA THR A 69 4.19 -3.65 2.15
C THR A 69 4.80 -4.25 0.89
N ASP A 70 6.03 -4.77 1.02
CA ASP A 70 6.71 -5.56 0.00
C ASP A 70 6.25 -7.02 -0.04
N GLY A 71 5.46 -7.44 0.98
CA GLY A 71 5.00 -8.82 1.16
C GLY A 71 6.06 -9.77 1.71
N LEU A 72 7.24 -9.30 2.08
CA LEU A 72 8.38 -10.09 2.53
C LEU A 72 8.97 -9.64 3.87
N GLY A 73 8.23 -8.82 4.62
CA GLY A 73 8.60 -8.36 5.95
C GLY A 73 9.02 -6.89 6.03
N ILE A 74 8.97 -6.14 4.91
CA ILE A 74 9.18 -4.69 4.93
C ILE A 74 7.87 -3.98 4.64
N SER A 75 7.57 -2.97 5.46
CA SER A 75 6.39 -2.11 5.28
C SER A 75 6.73 -0.64 5.52
N ALA A 76 5.84 0.24 5.08
CA ALA A 76 5.94 1.65 5.37
C ALA A 76 4.56 2.29 5.59
N SER A 77 4.55 3.34 6.40
CA SER A 77 3.42 4.22 6.67
C SER A 77 3.90 5.63 6.94
N THR A 78 2.98 6.58 6.97
CA THR A 78 3.24 7.88 7.59
C THR A 78 3.20 7.76 9.11
N ASP A 79 3.70 8.78 9.81
CA ASP A 79 3.71 8.88 11.26
C ASP A 79 2.32 8.99 11.90
N LEU A 80 1.27 9.17 11.10
CA LEU A 80 -0.12 9.06 11.53
C LEU A 80 -0.38 7.77 12.34
N VAL A 81 0.27 6.65 11.99
CA VAL A 81 0.12 5.39 12.74
C VAL A 81 0.58 5.49 14.18
N PHE A 82 1.55 6.36 14.48
CA PHE A 82 1.98 6.63 15.86
C PHE A 82 1.06 7.64 16.54
N GLU A 83 0.56 8.63 15.82
CA GLU A 83 -0.29 9.68 16.36
C GLU A 83 -1.68 9.19 16.76
N GLU A 84 -2.24 8.21 16.05
CA GLU A 84 -3.57 7.66 16.29
C GLU A 84 -3.60 6.61 17.41
N ASN A 85 -2.44 6.12 17.87
CA ASN A 85 -2.34 5.10 18.90
C ASN A 85 -1.79 5.67 20.21
N ASP A 86 -2.58 5.58 21.28
CA ASP A 86 -2.15 6.01 22.64
C ASP A 86 -1.28 4.95 23.34
N ILE A 87 -0.28 4.47 22.60
CA ILE A 87 0.74 3.52 23.08
C ILE A 87 2.13 3.99 22.62
N ALA A 88 3.20 3.44 23.21
CA ALA A 88 4.55 3.78 22.78
C ALA A 88 4.83 3.29 21.36
N ASN A 89 5.65 4.02 20.60
CA ASN A 89 5.96 3.69 19.21
C ASN A 89 6.55 2.28 19.04
N ASP A 90 7.38 1.83 19.99
CA ASP A 90 7.95 0.48 19.99
C ASP A 90 6.87 -0.61 20.17
N GLN A 91 5.77 -0.31 20.86
CA GLN A 91 4.62 -1.22 20.95
C GLN A 91 3.87 -1.32 19.62
N VAL A 92 3.73 -0.21 18.87
CA VAL A 92 3.20 -0.25 17.49
C VAL A 92 4.07 -1.14 16.60
N LEU A 93 5.40 -0.97 16.67
CA LEU A 93 6.34 -1.79 15.92
C LEU A 93 6.20 -3.28 16.27
N THR A 94 6.07 -3.60 17.56
CA THR A 94 5.86 -4.98 18.03
C THR A 94 4.54 -5.57 17.52
N LEU A 95 3.45 -4.80 17.51
CA LEU A 95 2.17 -5.27 16.94
C LEU A 95 2.28 -5.54 15.45
N MET A 96 3.03 -4.71 14.70
CA MET A 96 3.26 -4.93 13.28
C MET A 96 4.12 -6.19 13.03
N GLU A 97 5.11 -6.46 13.87
CA GLU A 97 5.90 -7.68 13.81
C GLU A 97 5.05 -8.92 14.14
N ASP A 98 4.37 -8.91 15.29
CA ASP A 98 3.64 -10.06 15.82
C ASP A 98 2.44 -10.48 14.94
N TYR A 99 1.69 -9.50 14.42
CA TYR A 99 0.45 -9.76 13.69
C TYR A 99 0.61 -9.77 12.17
N TYR A 100 1.52 -8.95 11.63
CA TYR A 100 1.68 -8.76 10.18
C TYR A 100 3.00 -9.32 9.65
N GLY A 101 3.89 -9.82 10.52
CA GLY A 101 5.19 -10.37 10.13
C GLY A 101 6.15 -9.30 9.59
N ILE A 102 6.05 -8.06 10.07
CA ILE A 102 6.86 -6.94 9.59
C ILE A 102 8.14 -6.85 10.41
N GLU A 103 9.27 -7.23 9.80
CA GLU A 103 10.61 -7.17 10.39
C GLU A 103 11.20 -5.75 10.33
N THR A 104 10.84 -4.98 9.30
CA THR A 104 11.28 -3.58 9.13
C THR A 104 10.07 -2.70 8.79
N TYR A 105 9.76 -1.77 9.67
CA TYR A 105 8.66 -0.84 9.47
C TYR A 105 9.18 0.59 9.34
N HIS A 106 9.12 1.12 8.13
CA HIS A 106 9.48 2.51 7.84
C HIS A 106 8.30 3.42 8.18
N VAL A 107 8.43 4.21 9.22
CA VAL A 107 7.43 5.23 9.58
C VAL A 107 8.05 6.60 9.34
N VAL A 108 7.45 7.37 8.44
CA VAL A 108 7.99 8.64 7.92
C VAL A 108 6.91 9.73 7.95
N PRO A 109 7.26 11.01 8.02
CA PRO A 109 6.28 12.10 7.91
C PRO A 109 5.53 12.07 6.57
N ASP A 110 4.26 12.59 6.52
CA ASP A 110 3.55 12.79 5.26
C ASP A 110 4.14 13.99 4.48
N PRO A 111 4.84 13.76 3.35
CA PRO A 111 5.40 14.86 2.56
C PRO A 111 4.33 15.69 1.84
N ASN A 112 3.11 15.16 1.73
CA ASN A 112 2.00 15.88 1.12
C ASN A 112 1.31 16.82 2.08
N ASN A 113 1.49 16.61 3.40
CA ASN A 113 0.82 17.36 4.46
C ASN A 113 -0.69 17.48 4.20
N THR A 114 -1.34 16.35 3.88
CA THR A 114 -2.77 16.29 3.58
C THR A 114 -3.57 15.94 4.83
N TYR A 115 -4.86 16.23 4.81
CA TYR A 115 -5.76 15.92 5.93
C TYR A 115 -5.95 14.41 6.19
N ILE A 116 -5.61 13.56 5.23
CA ILE A 116 -5.76 12.09 5.36
C ILE A 116 -4.45 11.42 5.75
N ASP A 117 -3.32 12.02 5.45
CA ASP A 117 -1.98 11.60 5.84
C ASP A 117 -1.65 10.15 5.41
N HIS A 118 -1.96 9.80 4.16
CA HIS A 118 -1.82 8.45 3.64
C HIS A 118 -0.63 8.32 2.68
N ILE A 119 0.17 7.27 2.90
CA ILE A 119 1.35 6.96 2.09
C ILE A 119 1.01 6.68 0.61
N ASP A 120 -0.14 6.12 0.30
CA ASP A 120 -0.56 5.79 -1.07
C ASP A 120 -0.84 7.02 -1.95
N CYS A 121 -0.92 8.22 -1.34
CA CYS A 121 -1.03 9.50 -2.04
C CYS A 121 0.29 9.98 -2.66
N TRP A 122 1.43 9.43 -2.22
CA TRP A 122 2.74 9.89 -2.67
C TRP A 122 3.76 8.79 -2.92
N GLY A 123 3.56 7.57 -2.41
CA GLY A 123 4.50 6.46 -2.53
C GLY A 123 3.82 5.12 -2.77
N LYS A 124 4.57 4.17 -3.35
CA LYS A 124 4.12 2.81 -3.58
C LYS A 124 5.29 1.85 -3.78
N TYR A 125 5.30 0.71 -3.07
CA TYR A 125 6.13 -0.41 -3.47
C TYR A 125 5.59 -1.04 -4.76
N LEU A 126 6.42 -1.12 -5.79
CA LEU A 126 6.08 -1.75 -7.06
C LEU A 126 6.44 -3.22 -7.07
N SER A 127 7.47 -3.58 -6.33
CA SER A 127 7.95 -4.95 -6.11
C SER A 127 8.75 -4.98 -4.81
N PRO A 128 9.25 -6.15 -4.36
CA PRO A 128 10.14 -6.22 -3.20
C PRO A 128 11.49 -5.50 -3.34
N THR A 129 11.81 -4.99 -4.52
CA THR A 129 13.06 -4.25 -4.79
C THR A 129 12.84 -2.86 -5.37
N LYS A 130 11.60 -2.49 -5.68
CA LYS A 130 11.29 -1.24 -6.41
C LYS A 130 10.28 -0.40 -5.66
N ILE A 131 10.55 0.88 -5.55
CA ILE A 131 9.64 1.86 -4.96
C ILE A 131 9.41 3.02 -5.93
N LEU A 132 8.17 3.47 -6.01
CA LEU A 132 7.76 4.66 -6.75
C LEU A 132 7.43 5.77 -5.75
N ILE A 133 7.98 6.97 -5.96
CA ILE A 133 7.66 8.17 -5.19
C ILE A 133 7.32 9.28 -6.17
N ARG A 134 6.30 10.07 -5.86
CA ARG A 134 5.93 11.23 -6.67
C ARG A 134 7.08 12.23 -6.79
N GLU A 135 7.10 12.97 -7.88
CA GLU A 135 8.02 14.06 -8.14
C GLU A 135 7.24 15.33 -8.46
N VAL A 136 7.72 16.46 -7.98
CA VAL A 136 7.09 17.76 -8.18
C VAL A 136 8.14 18.81 -8.59
N PRO A 137 7.74 19.92 -9.22
CA PRO A 137 8.68 21.01 -9.54
C PRO A 137 9.23 21.65 -8.27
N ASN A 138 10.43 22.18 -8.35
CA ASN A 138 11.10 22.88 -7.24
C ASN A 138 10.35 24.11 -6.69
N SER A 139 9.36 24.60 -7.42
CA SER A 139 8.45 25.65 -6.97
C SER A 139 7.21 25.12 -6.22
N HIS A 140 7.06 23.81 -6.12
CA HIS A 140 5.93 23.19 -5.42
C HIS A 140 6.07 23.37 -3.89
N PRO A 141 5.00 23.67 -3.16
CA PRO A 141 5.07 23.89 -1.71
C PRO A 141 5.66 22.73 -0.91
N GLN A 142 5.50 21.49 -1.36
CA GLN A 142 6.00 20.28 -0.71
C GLN A 142 7.26 19.70 -1.38
N TYR A 143 8.00 20.50 -2.15
CA TYR A 143 9.17 19.99 -2.87
C TYR A 143 10.24 19.43 -1.92
N ASP A 144 10.58 20.19 -0.90
CA ASP A 144 11.65 19.81 0.03
C ASP A 144 11.30 18.54 0.81
N GLU A 145 10.05 18.40 1.27
CA GLU A 145 9.56 17.25 2.01
C GLU A 145 9.53 15.97 1.13
N ILE A 146 9.10 16.10 -0.13
CA ILE A 146 9.08 14.99 -1.09
C ILE A 146 10.50 14.53 -1.43
N GLU A 147 11.45 15.45 -1.59
CA GLU A 147 12.86 15.12 -1.83
C GLU A 147 13.51 14.50 -0.58
N GLU A 148 13.15 14.92 0.62
CA GLU A 148 13.60 14.29 1.87
C GLU A 148 13.16 12.84 1.96
N ILE A 149 11.89 12.54 1.70
CA ILE A 149 11.36 11.16 1.66
C ILE A 149 12.04 10.34 0.55
N SER A 150 12.24 10.92 -0.62
CA SER A 150 12.96 10.28 -1.72
C SER A 150 14.38 9.90 -1.32
N ASN A 151 15.09 10.80 -0.65
CA ASN A 151 16.42 10.54 -0.11
C ASN A 151 16.41 9.48 1.00
N TYR A 152 15.40 9.49 1.88
CA TYR A 152 15.26 8.48 2.92
C TYR A 152 15.18 7.07 2.32
N PHE A 153 14.29 6.83 1.36
CA PHE A 153 14.17 5.51 0.73
C PHE A 153 15.36 5.15 -0.14
N SER A 154 16.01 6.11 -0.80
CA SER A 154 17.26 5.87 -1.55
C SER A 154 18.41 5.39 -0.67
N ASN A 155 18.39 5.72 0.63
CA ASN A 155 19.39 5.30 1.60
C ASN A 155 18.94 4.11 2.46
N SER A 156 17.72 3.62 2.28
CA SER A 156 17.24 2.40 2.91
C SER A 156 17.48 1.18 2.02
N THR A 157 17.30 -0.02 2.57
CA THR A 157 17.58 -1.25 1.86
C THR A 157 16.39 -2.18 1.82
N THR A 158 16.37 -3.03 0.80
CA THR A 158 15.45 -4.15 0.66
C THR A 158 15.79 -5.26 1.66
N LYS A 159 14.96 -6.29 1.74
CA LYS A 159 15.19 -7.52 2.54
C LYS A 159 16.56 -8.17 2.26
N TRP A 160 17.15 -7.97 1.08
CA TRP A 160 18.46 -8.54 0.69
C TRP A 160 19.62 -7.61 0.98
N ASN A 161 19.40 -6.51 1.72
CA ASN A 161 20.39 -5.46 1.97
C ASN A 161 20.92 -4.76 0.70
N GLU A 162 20.16 -4.82 -0.38
CA GLU A 162 20.43 -4.05 -1.60
C GLU A 162 19.64 -2.73 -1.56
N PRO A 163 20.16 -1.65 -2.14
CA PRO A 163 19.40 -0.40 -2.25
C PRO A 163 18.07 -0.60 -2.99
N TRP A 164 17.04 0.15 -2.60
CA TRP A 164 15.82 0.22 -3.38
C TRP A 164 16.08 0.82 -4.76
N GLU A 165 15.53 0.23 -5.81
CA GLU A 165 15.43 0.86 -7.13
C GLU A 165 14.29 1.89 -7.08
N LEU A 166 14.68 3.17 -7.02
CA LEU A 166 13.75 4.28 -6.86
C LEU A 166 13.29 4.79 -8.22
N TYR A 167 11.97 4.80 -8.43
CA TYR A 167 11.30 5.43 -9.56
C TYR A 167 10.61 6.72 -9.11
N ARG A 168 10.56 7.70 -10.01
CA ARG A 168 9.90 8.99 -9.76
C ARG A 168 8.82 9.21 -10.80
N VAL A 169 7.63 9.63 -10.37
CA VAL A 169 6.53 9.97 -11.26
C VAL A 169 6.16 11.45 -11.13
N TRP A 170 6.20 12.15 -12.25
CA TRP A 170 5.98 13.59 -12.29
C TRP A 170 4.51 13.94 -12.04
N THR A 171 4.26 14.74 -11.00
CA THR A 171 2.92 15.12 -10.53
C THR A 171 2.85 16.63 -10.19
N PRO A 172 3.11 17.52 -11.17
CA PRO A 172 3.27 18.97 -10.91
C PRO A 172 1.99 19.66 -10.43
N SER A 173 0.84 19.02 -10.59
CA SER A 173 -0.47 19.51 -10.14
C SER A 173 -1.19 18.48 -9.29
N ASN A 174 -0.43 17.73 -8.48
CA ASN A 174 -0.97 16.71 -7.57
C ASN A 174 -1.78 15.61 -8.28
N GLN A 175 -1.34 15.17 -9.48
CA GLN A 175 -1.95 14.02 -10.15
C GLN A 175 -1.81 12.75 -9.28
N PRO A 176 -2.84 11.89 -9.23
CA PRO A 176 -2.91 10.75 -8.32
C PRO A 176 -2.20 9.49 -8.83
N TYR A 177 -1.13 9.62 -9.61
CA TYR A 177 -0.50 8.48 -10.29
C TYR A 177 0.04 7.40 -9.35
N THR A 178 0.50 7.77 -8.13
CA THR A 178 0.95 6.80 -7.12
C THR A 178 -0.19 5.96 -6.55
N ASN A 179 -1.43 6.48 -6.60
CA ASN A 179 -2.63 5.79 -6.14
C ASN A 179 -3.14 4.75 -7.16
N SER A 180 -2.20 4.03 -7.78
CA SER A 180 -2.42 2.98 -8.78
C SER A 180 -2.79 1.65 -8.13
N LEU A 181 -3.37 0.75 -8.92
CA LEU A 181 -3.67 -0.62 -8.51
C LEU A 181 -2.78 -1.61 -9.27
N ILE A 182 -2.02 -2.41 -8.55
CA ILE A 182 -1.33 -3.59 -9.09
C ILE A 182 -2.25 -4.79 -8.88
N LEU A 183 -2.62 -5.46 -9.97
CA LEU A 183 -3.52 -6.62 -9.93
C LEU A 183 -3.01 -7.70 -10.88
N ASN A 184 -2.51 -8.80 -10.33
CA ASN A 184 -1.87 -9.87 -11.09
C ASN A 184 -0.74 -9.31 -11.97
N ASN A 185 -0.83 -9.46 -13.30
CA ASN A 185 0.13 -8.94 -14.28
C ASN A 185 -0.27 -7.57 -14.88
N LYS A 186 -1.14 -6.81 -14.20
CA LYS A 186 -1.61 -5.51 -14.66
C LYS A 186 -1.32 -4.42 -13.64
N VAL A 187 -1.05 -3.22 -14.16
CA VAL A 187 -1.02 -1.99 -13.36
C VAL A 187 -2.04 -1.02 -13.94
N LEU A 188 -3.04 -0.70 -13.13
CA LEU A 188 -4.02 0.33 -13.48
C LEU A 188 -3.62 1.64 -12.84
N VAL A 189 -3.30 2.63 -13.67
CA VAL A 189 -2.84 3.95 -13.24
C VAL A 189 -3.99 4.94 -13.39
N PRO A 190 -4.38 5.67 -12.33
CA PRO A 190 -5.42 6.69 -12.46
C PRO A 190 -4.91 7.84 -13.33
N ILE A 191 -5.60 8.10 -14.45
CA ILE A 191 -5.30 9.21 -15.35
C ILE A 191 -6.43 10.24 -15.33
N THR A 192 -6.06 11.51 -15.47
CA THR A 192 -6.97 12.66 -15.29
C THR A 192 -7.24 13.46 -16.56
N GLY A 193 -6.67 13.04 -17.70
CA GLY A 193 -6.65 13.83 -18.94
C GLY A 193 -5.56 14.91 -18.91
N SER A 194 -4.59 14.77 -18.01
CA SER A 194 -3.43 15.63 -17.92
C SER A 194 -2.47 15.40 -19.09
N SER A 195 -1.72 16.43 -19.50
CA SER A 195 -0.63 16.29 -20.46
C SER A 195 0.51 15.38 -19.96
N TRP A 196 0.53 15.01 -18.69
CA TRP A 196 1.54 14.17 -18.04
C TRP A 196 1.11 12.69 -17.92
N ASP A 197 -0.12 12.34 -18.33
CA ASP A 197 -0.65 10.96 -18.20
C ASP A 197 0.23 9.94 -18.93
N GLU A 198 0.63 10.24 -20.17
CA GLU A 198 1.46 9.34 -20.99
C GLU A 198 2.88 9.14 -20.37
N GLU A 199 3.45 10.18 -19.81
CA GLU A 199 4.74 10.10 -19.10
C GLU A 199 4.62 9.22 -17.86
N ALA A 200 3.54 9.36 -17.08
CA ALA A 200 3.29 8.53 -15.91
C ALA A 200 3.15 7.05 -16.30
N LEU A 201 2.41 6.74 -17.38
CA LEU A 201 2.28 5.37 -17.88
C LEU A 201 3.64 4.80 -18.35
N ALA A 202 4.49 5.62 -18.96
CA ALA A 202 5.83 5.22 -19.38
C ALA A 202 6.72 4.87 -18.16
N VAL A 203 6.66 5.65 -17.08
CA VAL A 203 7.38 5.36 -15.82
C VAL A 203 6.98 3.99 -15.27
N TYR A 204 5.69 3.68 -15.21
CA TYR A 204 5.22 2.36 -14.76
C TYR A 204 5.66 1.23 -15.70
N SER A 205 5.66 1.46 -17.00
CA SER A 205 6.09 0.46 -17.99
C SER A 205 7.58 0.14 -17.87
N ASP A 206 8.40 1.15 -17.57
CA ASP A 206 9.84 0.97 -17.33
C ASP A 206 10.11 0.29 -15.98
N ALA A 207 9.39 0.71 -14.93
CA ALA A 207 9.55 0.14 -13.60
C ALA A 207 9.07 -1.32 -13.49
N MET A 208 8.07 -1.73 -14.29
CA MET A 208 7.39 -3.02 -14.16
C MET A 208 7.37 -3.78 -15.50
N PRO A 209 8.53 -4.18 -16.04
CA PRO A 209 8.61 -4.93 -17.29
C PRO A 209 7.83 -6.24 -17.19
N GLY A 210 7.02 -6.54 -18.22
CA GLY A 210 6.15 -7.73 -18.25
C GLY A 210 4.74 -7.51 -17.70
N TYR A 211 4.47 -6.36 -17.08
CA TYR A 211 3.12 -5.98 -16.71
C TYR A 211 2.41 -5.22 -17.83
N GLU A 212 1.11 -5.40 -17.93
CA GLU A 212 0.25 -4.57 -18.78
C GLU A 212 -0.12 -3.29 -18.02
N VAL A 213 0.43 -2.15 -18.44
CA VAL A 213 0.15 -0.84 -17.83
C VAL A 213 -1.04 -0.20 -18.54
N ILE A 214 -2.08 0.14 -17.78
CA ILE A 214 -3.36 0.63 -18.29
C ILE A 214 -3.69 1.95 -17.60
N GLY A 215 -3.86 3.01 -18.39
CA GLY A 215 -4.43 4.27 -17.91
C GLY A 215 -5.93 4.12 -17.64
N PHE A 216 -6.38 4.41 -16.44
CA PHE A 216 -7.77 4.28 -16.03
C PHE A 216 -8.37 5.66 -15.76
N SER A 217 -9.22 6.12 -16.68
CA SER A 217 -9.84 7.45 -16.61
C SER A 217 -10.93 7.49 -15.56
N GLY A 218 -11.02 8.61 -14.84
CA GLY A 218 -12.06 8.85 -13.83
C GLY A 218 -11.97 10.25 -13.23
N SER A 219 -12.92 10.55 -12.37
CA SER A 219 -12.87 11.75 -11.52
C SER A 219 -12.02 11.45 -10.29
N TRP A 220 -10.71 11.50 -10.48
CA TRP A 220 -9.74 11.19 -9.44
C TRP A 220 -9.28 12.46 -8.74
N GLU A 221 -9.02 12.34 -7.44
CA GLU A 221 -8.41 13.39 -6.62
C GLU A 221 -7.02 12.93 -6.14
N SER A 222 -6.17 13.85 -5.73
CA SER A 222 -4.83 13.54 -5.22
C SER A 222 -4.85 12.65 -3.98
N THR A 223 -5.99 12.64 -3.27
CA THR A 223 -6.20 11.88 -2.03
C THR A 223 -7.23 10.75 -2.17
N ASP A 224 -7.81 10.54 -3.36
CA ASP A 224 -8.81 9.50 -3.60
C ASP A 224 -8.82 9.05 -5.06
N ALA A 225 -8.22 7.89 -5.32
CA ALA A 225 -8.21 7.30 -6.65
C ALA A 225 -8.36 5.75 -6.58
N LEU A 226 -7.80 5.02 -7.52
CA LEU A 226 -8.02 3.58 -7.69
C LEU A 226 -7.63 2.76 -6.46
N HIS A 227 -6.44 3.03 -5.87
CA HIS A 227 -5.95 2.26 -4.74
C HIS A 227 -6.86 2.39 -3.52
N CYS A 228 -7.32 3.59 -3.23
CA CYS A 228 -8.23 3.85 -2.10
C CYS A 228 -9.54 3.06 -2.18
N ARG A 229 -10.04 2.78 -3.38
CA ARG A 229 -11.37 2.20 -3.62
C ARG A 229 -11.36 0.70 -3.84
N ILE A 230 -10.18 0.06 -3.81
CA ILE A 230 -10.05 -1.37 -4.15
C ILE A 230 -9.15 -2.08 -3.14
N LYS A 231 -9.67 -3.20 -2.62
CA LYS A 231 -8.90 -4.15 -1.82
C LYS A 231 -8.92 -5.51 -2.49
N GLY A 232 -7.73 -6.06 -2.77
CA GLY A 232 -7.59 -7.39 -3.35
C GLY A 232 -7.99 -8.49 -2.38
N VAL A 233 -8.54 -9.55 -2.92
CA VAL A 233 -8.73 -10.83 -2.22
C VAL A 233 -7.78 -11.82 -2.89
N PRO A 234 -6.82 -12.42 -2.17
CA PRO A 234 -5.89 -13.36 -2.76
C PRO A 234 -6.60 -14.66 -3.17
N ASP A 235 -6.14 -15.23 -4.27
CA ASP A 235 -6.57 -16.58 -4.66
C ASP A 235 -5.78 -17.60 -3.86
N LEU A 236 -6.47 -18.34 -3.00
CA LEU A 236 -5.87 -19.34 -2.12
C LEU A 236 -5.16 -20.47 -2.87
N GLU A 237 -5.66 -20.84 -4.05
CA GLU A 237 -5.05 -21.88 -4.88
C GLU A 237 -3.75 -21.35 -5.51
N MET A 238 -3.72 -20.10 -5.95
CA MET A 238 -2.51 -19.47 -6.50
C MET A 238 -1.43 -19.27 -5.44
N LEU A 239 -1.77 -18.90 -4.21
CA LEU A 239 -0.81 -18.80 -3.11
C LEU A 239 -0.06 -20.11 -2.88
N GLN A 240 -0.72 -21.26 -3.02
CA GLN A 240 -0.08 -22.56 -2.90
C GLN A 240 0.90 -22.85 -4.05
N ILE A 241 0.69 -22.28 -5.23
CA ILE A 241 1.54 -22.47 -6.41
C ILE A 241 2.79 -21.58 -6.33
N PHE A 242 2.64 -20.32 -5.93
CA PHE A 242 3.74 -19.33 -5.92
C PHE A 242 4.67 -19.46 -4.71
N HIS A 243 4.24 -20.03 -3.60
CA HIS A 243 5.05 -20.29 -2.42
C HIS A 243 5.65 -21.69 -2.38
N ASN A 244 6.17 -22.19 -3.49
CA ASN A 244 6.97 -23.41 -3.46
C ASN A 244 8.36 -23.09 -2.87
N PRO A 245 8.73 -23.65 -1.69
CA PRO A 245 10.00 -23.34 -1.02
C PRO A 245 11.24 -23.77 -1.80
N LEU A 246 11.08 -24.53 -2.87
CA LEU A 246 12.17 -24.90 -3.78
C LEU A 246 12.50 -23.79 -4.81
N ASN A 247 11.70 -22.72 -4.86
CA ASN A 247 11.86 -21.57 -5.75
C ASN A 247 12.11 -20.26 -5.00
N ASP A 248 12.72 -20.31 -3.81
CA ASP A 248 13.19 -19.10 -3.09
C ASP A 248 14.36 -18.37 -3.79
N SER A 249 14.68 -18.75 -5.00
CA SER A 249 15.38 -17.87 -5.93
C SER A 249 14.34 -16.98 -6.58
N ILE A 250 14.28 -15.72 -6.16
CA ILE A 250 13.49 -14.69 -6.79
C ILE A 250 13.70 -14.72 -8.28
N PRO A 251 12.63 -14.78 -9.08
CA PRO A 251 12.78 -14.46 -10.49
C PRO A 251 13.21 -12.99 -10.59
N PRO A 252 14.13 -12.69 -11.51
CA PRO A 252 14.60 -11.35 -11.76
C PRO A 252 13.48 -10.41 -12.18
#